data_a5b7249bcae45c2d23221cb26b7c1487
#
_entry.id   a5b7249bcae45c2d23221cb26b7c1487
#
_cell.length_a   1.000
_cell.length_b   1.000
_cell.length_c   1.000
_cell.angle_alpha   90.00
_cell.angle_beta   90.00
_cell.angle_gamma   90.00
#
_symmetry.space_group_name_H-M   'P 1'
#
loop_
_entity.id
_entity.type
_entity.pdbx_description
1 polymer ?
#
loop_
_entity_poly.entity_id
_entity_poly.type
_entity_poly.pdbx_seq_one_letter_code
_entity_poly.pdbx_strand_id
1 'polypeptide(L)'
;MIKRTSKSEINKILKSNPSWKVLDIGCGFTANKYANVVADVQDFSSFYKDKKFVQILEKKLPFADKEFDFIITSHVIEHVE
;
A
#
# COMPACT_ATOMS: atom_id res chain seq x y z
N MET A 1 -3.52 -18.18 -6.89
CA MET A 1 -4.19 -17.94 -5.61
C MET A 1 -3.43 -16.91 -4.79
N ILE A 2 -4.16 -16.00 -4.19
CA ILE A 2 -3.54 -14.99 -3.36
C ILE A 2 -3.53 -15.46 -1.92
N LYS A 3 -2.36 -15.49 -1.33
CA LYS A 3 -2.21 -15.89 0.05
C LYS A 3 -2.33 -14.67 0.95
N ARG A 4 -3.22 -14.73 1.91
CA ARG A 4 -3.37 -13.66 2.87
C ARG A 4 -2.22 -13.72 3.88
N THR A 5 -1.50 -12.61 3.98
CA THR A 5 -0.39 -12.48 4.93
C THR A 5 -0.84 -11.63 6.11
N SER A 6 -0.54 -12.08 7.31
CA SER A 6 -0.95 -11.35 8.51
C SER A 6 -0.20 -10.02 8.60
N LYS A 7 -0.83 -9.05 9.27
CA LYS A 7 -0.25 -7.74 9.47
C LYS A 7 1.09 -7.81 10.21
N SER A 8 1.19 -8.70 11.18
CA SER A 8 2.44 -8.85 11.94
C SER A 8 3.56 -9.41 11.09
N GLU A 9 3.25 -10.34 10.17
CA GLU A 9 4.25 -10.87 9.25
C GLU A 9 4.74 -9.80 8.28
N ILE A 10 3.81 -9.00 7.76
CA ILE A 10 4.17 -7.90 6.87
C ILE A 10 5.11 -6.93 7.58
N ASN A 11 4.76 -6.53 8.79
CA ASN A 11 5.58 -5.59 9.55
C ASN A 11 6.98 -6.16 9.83
N LYS A 12 7.06 -7.46 10.11
CA LYS A 12 8.35 -8.11 10.34
C LYS A 12 9.24 -8.07 9.09
N ILE A 13 8.65 -8.36 7.93
CA ILE A 13 9.35 -8.32 6.65
C ILE A 13 9.85 -6.89 6.37
N LEU A 14 8.99 -5.90 6.54
CA LEU A 14 9.33 -4.52 6.21
C LEU A 14 10.34 -3.94 7.19
N LYS A 15 10.27 -4.32 8.45
CA LYS A 15 11.26 -3.91 9.44
C LYS A 15 12.64 -4.42 9.07
N SER A 16 12.72 -5.60 8.47
CA SER A 16 13.99 -6.20 8.05
C SER A 16 14.52 -5.61 6.74
N ASN A 17 13.71 -4.81 6.04
CA ASN A 17 14.08 -4.26 4.75
C ASN A 17 13.79 -2.75 4.71
N PRO A 18 14.47 -1.95 5.53
CA PRO A 18 14.14 -0.53 5.70
C PRO A 18 14.39 0.33 4.45
N SER A 19 15.16 -0.18 3.50
CA SER A 19 15.42 0.55 2.26
C SER A 19 14.38 0.29 1.16
N TRP A 20 13.45 -0.62 1.40
CA TRP A 20 12.43 -0.93 0.40
C TRP A 20 11.46 0.22 0.22
N LYS A 21 11.05 0.41 -1.04
CA LYS A 21 9.98 1.33 -1.37
C LYS A 21 8.67 0.56 -1.32
N VAL A 22 7.76 0.97 -0.44
CA VAL A 22 6.54 0.24 -0.11
C VAL A 22 5.31 1.04 -0.46
N LEU A 23 4.36 0.41 -1.12
CA LEU A 23 3.07 0.98 -1.48
C LEU A 23 1.96 0.26 -0.71
N ASP A 24 1.04 1.02 -0.11
CA ASP A 24 -0.16 0.48 0.52
C ASP A 24 -1.38 0.92 -0.29
N ILE A 25 -2.02 -0.03 -0.99
CA ILE A 25 -3.21 0.22 -1.79
C ILE A 25 -4.45 -0.10 -0.96
N GLY A 26 -5.44 0.78 -1.02
CA GLY A 26 -6.64 0.65 -0.20
C GLY A 26 -6.34 1.05 1.22
N CYS A 27 -5.53 2.08 1.38
CA CYS A 27 -4.98 2.45 2.68
C CYS A 27 -6.02 2.99 3.66
N GLY A 28 -7.12 3.60 3.18
CA GLY A 28 -8.05 4.28 4.06
C GLY A 28 -7.32 5.36 4.83
N PHE A 29 -7.62 5.48 6.10
CA PHE A 29 -6.96 6.46 6.96
C PHE A 29 -5.96 5.82 7.94
N THR A 30 -5.69 4.53 7.80
CA THR A 30 -4.76 3.80 8.67
C THR A 30 -3.83 2.91 7.87
N ALA A 31 -2.95 3.53 7.10
CA ALA A 31 -1.99 2.80 6.28
C ALA A 31 -0.91 2.14 7.14
N ASN A 32 -0.22 1.16 6.56
CA ASN A 32 0.92 0.55 7.20
C ASN A 32 2.01 1.60 7.46
N LYS A 33 2.57 1.58 8.65
CA LYS A 33 3.56 2.59 9.05
C LYS A 33 4.83 2.57 8.19
N TYR A 34 5.13 1.45 7.57
CA TYR A 34 6.32 1.32 6.72
C TYR A 34 6.08 1.72 5.27
N ALA A 35 4.83 2.04 4.91
CA ALA A 35 4.54 2.44 3.54
C ALA A 35 5.09 3.83 3.26
N ASN A 36 5.77 3.99 2.13
CA ASN A 36 6.29 5.27 1.67
C ASN A 36 5.22 6.01 0.87
N VAL A 37 4.44 5.25 0.11
CA VAL A 37 3.36 5.76 -0.72
C VAL A 37 2.09 5.02 -0.35
N VAL A 38 0.99 5.75 -0.26
CA VAL A 38 -0.31 5.20 0.07
C VAL A 38 -1.30 5.60 -1.02
N ALA A 39 -2.26 4.74 -1.32
CA ALA A 39 -3.20 4.99 -2.39
C ALA A 39 -4.59 4.48 -2.04
N ASP A 40 -5.61 5.19 -2.50
CA ASP A 40 -6.99 4.78 -2.32
C ASP A 40 -7.85 5.45 -3.39
N VAL A 41 -9.04 4.91 -3.61
CA VAL A 41 -9.98 5.50 -4.56
C VAL A 41 -10.63 6.77 -3.97
N GLN A 42 -10.70 6.86 -2.65
CA GLN A 42 -11.18 8.05 -1.97
C GLN A 42 -10.00 8.94 -1.58
N ASP A 43 -10.27 10.23 -1.42
CA ASP A 43 -9.22 11.18 -1.06
C ASP A 43 -9.00 11.20 0.45
N PHE A 44 -7.95 10.53 0.88
CA PHE A 44 -7.52 10.52 2.27
C PHE A 44 -6.24 11.33 2.47
N SER A 45 -5.91 12.21 1.54
CA SER A 45 -4.64 12.94 1.58
C SER A 45 -4.44 13.73 2.87
N SER A 46 -5.52 14.21 3.47
CA SER A 46 -5.43 14.98 4.72
C SER A 46 -4.95 14.14 5.91
N PHE A 47 -5.01 12.82 5.81
CA PHE A 47 -4.56 11.92 6.86
C PHE A 47 -3.07 11.56 6.77
N TYR A 48 -2.43 11.91 5.64
CA TYR A 48 -1.05 11.50 5.37
C TYR A 48 -0.18 12.70 5.07
N LYS A 49 0.42 13.28 6.11
CA LYS A 49 1.31 14.43 5.96
C LYS A 49 2.76 14.01 5.76
N ASP A 50 3.10 12.82 6.20
CA ASP A 50 4.47 12.27 6.13
C ASP A 50 4.63 11.20 5.07
N LYS A 51 3.57 10.91 4.31
CA LYS A 51 3.59 9.93 3.24
C LYS A 51 3.01 10.55 1.97
N LYS A 52 3.46 10.06 0.83
CA LYS A 52 2.88 10.50 -0.44
C LYS A 52 1.53 9.78 -0.63
N PHE A 53 0.47 10.54 -0.77
CA PHE A 53 -0.85 10.00 -1.07
C PHE A 53 -1.16 10.14 -2.54
N VAL A 54 -1.69 9.08 -3.16
CA VAL A 54 -2.12 9.07 -4.55
C VAL A 54 -3.56 8.59 -4.61
N GLN A 55 -4.45 9.41 -5.16
CA GLN A 55 -5.84 9.00 -5.36
C GLN A 55 -5.94 8.21 -6.67
N ILE A 56 -6.56 7.05 -6.60
CA ILE A 56 -6.75 6.19 -7.77
C ILE A 56 -8.06 6.60 -8.45
N LEU A 57 -7.96 7.25 -9.61
CA LEU A 57 -9.11 7.79 -10.31
C LEU A 57 -9.57 6.91 -11.47
N GLU A 58 -8.76 5.95 -11.87
CA GLU A 58 -9.07 5.04 -12.96
C GLU A 58 -8.86 3.60 -12.52
N LYS A 59 -9.34 2.66 -13.32
CA LYS A 59 -9.17 1.24 -13.02
C LYS A 59 -7.72 0.81 -13.04
N LYS A 60 -6.91 1.50 -13.85
CA LYS A 60 -5.50 1.19 -13.96
C LYS A 60 -4.72 1.93 -12.90
N LEU A 61 -3.79 1.24 -12.25
CA LEU A 61 -2.94 1.84 -11.24
C LEU A 61 -1.98 2.84 -11.88
N PRO A 62 -1.81 4.04 -11.29
CA PRO A 62 -0.95 5.08 -11.86
C PRO A 62 0.52 4.90 -11.50
N PHE A 63 1.00 3.67 -11.48
CA PHE A 63 2.37 3.37 -11.09
C PHE A 63 3.05 2.54 -12.17
N ALA A 64 4.36 2.76 -12.34
CA ALA A 64 5.16 1.98 -13.27
C ALA A 64 5.42 0.59 -12.73
N ASP A 65 5.64 -0.36 -13.62
CA ASP A 65 6.05 -1.70 -13.24
C ASP A 65 7.36 -1.63 -12.47
N LYS A 66 7.46 -2.40 -11.41
CA LYS A 66 8.68 -2.48 -10.59
C LYS A 66 9.05 -1.16 -9.89
N GLU A 67 8.08 -0.25 -9.77
CA GLU A 67 8.32 0.99 -9.04
C GLU A 67 8.50 0.74 -7.53
N PHE A 68 7.87 -0.31 -7.02
CA PHE A 68 7.89 -0.63 -5.60
C PHE A 68 8.50 -2.00 -5.35
N ASP A 69 9.21 -2.10 -4.22
CA ASP A 69 9.77 -3.38 -3.77
C ASP A 69 8.73 -4.25 -3.09
N PHE A 70 7.70 -3.64 -2.53
CA PHE A 70 6.66 -4.37 -1.82
C PHE A 70 5.33 -3.61 -1.94
N ILE A 71 4.25 -4.35 -2.19
CA ILE A 71 2.91 -3.77 -2.32
C ILE A 71 1.97 -4.46 -1.36
N ILE A 72 1.27 -3.65 -0.56
CA ILE A 72 0.26 -4.11 0.38
C ILE A 72 -1.11 -3.78 -0.20
N THR A 73 -2.03 -4.74 -0.20
CA THR A 73 -3.40 -4.53 -0.67
C THR A 73 -4.36 -4.81 0.49
N SER A 74 -4.51 -3.82 1.35
CA SER A 74 -5.16 -4.01 2.65
C SER A 74 -6.66 -4.27 2.57
N HIS A 75 -7.36 -3.61 1.67
CA HIS A 75 -8.83 -3.65 1.66
C HIS A 75 -9.44 -4.30 0.44
N VAL A 76 -8.63 -4.78 -0.49
CA VAL A 76 -9.14 -5.33 -1.75
C VAL A 76 -8.66 -6.74 -2.01
N ILE A 77 -8.01 -7.34 -1.05
CA ILE A 77 -7.32 -8.60 -1.25
C ILE A 77 -8.25 -9.75 -1.64
N GLU A 78 -9.45 -9.79 -1.07
CA GLU A 78 -10.40 -10.85 -1.37
C GLU A 78 -11.04 -10.72 -2.75
N HIS A 79 -10.82 -9.61 -3.42
CA HIS A 79 -11.36 -9.36 -4.76
C HIS A 79 -10.32 -9.52 -5.87
N VAL A 80 -9.11 -9.87 -5.50
CA VAL A 80 -8.03 -10.03 -6.48
C VAL A 80 -8.04 -11.44 -7.01
N GLU A 81 -8.00 -11.55 -8.29
CA GLU A 81 -8.03 -12.83 -8.97
C GLU A 81 -6.71 -13.22 -9.56
#